data_c6774b0dacc718c493a5ec8f29a0f88b
#
_entry.id   c6774b0dacc718c493a5ec8f29a0f88b
#
_cell.length_a   1.000
_cell.length_b   1.000
_cell.length_c   1.000
_cell.angle_alpha   90.00
_cell.angle_beta   90.00
_cell.angle_gamma   90.00
#
_symmetry.space_group_name_H-M   'P 1'
#
loop_
_entity.id
_entity.type
_entity.pdbx_description
1 polymer ?
#
loop_
_entity_poly.entity_id
_entity_poly.type
_entity_poly.pdbx_seq_one_letter_code
_entity_poly.pdbx_strand_id
1 'polypeptide(L)'
;MRRIICCRFGNKFTQWHVDNLKHMIDTYSGIEYDKFEVIEGDLYGNWYNKLQMYDKFRDGDNLYFDLDMVIYGKLPNLFRSDFTLLDDTWWREPAHTPLNSSIVSWSGSVHHIWEKFWPYAEDYMTKYSLGSDEWYYKEIEYETYDRVCPKFSIKESNPNYNVCTLGQLHHIMEEGWTGWW
;
A
#
# COMPACT_ATOMS: atom_id res chain seq x y z
N MET A 1 -5.94 16.60 -10.03
CA MET A 1 -6.07 16.48 -8.56
C MET A 1 -5.31 15.25 -8.11
N ARG A 2 -4.38 15.42 -7.18
CA ARG A 2 -3.59 14.33 -6.58
C ARG A 2 -4.17 13.94 -5.24
N ARG A 3 -4.41 12.65 -5.02
CA ARG A 3 -4.93 12.12 -3.76
C ARG A 3 -3.96 11.14 -3.12
N ILE A 4 -3.82 11.25 -1.80
CA ILE A 4 -3.32 10.17 -0.97
C ILE A 4 -4.53 9.46 -0.37
N ILE A 5 -4.53 8.14 -0.39
CA ILE A 5 -5.64 7.29 0.05
C ILE A 5 -5.12 6.28 1.06
N CYS A 6 -5.87 6.02 2.11
CA CYS A 6 -5.66 4.88 2.99
C CYS A 6 -7.00 4.21 3.32
N CYS A 7 -6.96 3.00 3.89
CA CYS A 7 -8.17 2.26 4.26
C CYS A 7 -8.13 1.85 5.73
N ARG A 8 -9.13 2.29 6.51
CA ARG A 8 -9.32 1.90 7.90
C ARG A 8 -10.53 0.99 8.03
N PHE A 9 -10.30 -0.23 8.41
CA PHE A 9 -11.36 -1.24 8.61
C PHE A 9 -11.11 -2.07 9.85
N GLY A 10 -12.19 -2.68 10.38
CA GLY A 10 -12.13 -3.50 11.58
C GLY A 10 -11.57 -2.76 12.79
N ASN A 11 -10.95 -3.51 13.70
CA ASN A 11 -10.39 -3.00 14.95
C ASN A 11 -8.84 -2.92 14.95
N LYS A 12 -8.20 -3.33 13.86
CA LYS A 12 -6.72 -3.36 13.76
C LYS A 12 -6.13 -1.95 13.76
N PHE A 13 -6.79 -1.03 13.03
CA PHE A 13 -6.30 0.33 12.85
C PHE A 13 -7.24 1.36 13.47
N THR A 14 -6.68 2.32 14.18
CA THR A 14 -7.37 3.42 14.84
C THR A 14 -7.13 4.74 14.10
N GLN A 15 -7.78 5.82 14.54
CA GLN A 15 -7.51 7.16 14.02
C GLN A 15 -6.03 7.56 14.18
N TRP A 16 -5.38 7.10 15.23
CA TRP A 16 -3.95 7.33 15.46
C TRP A 16 -3.07 6.83 14.28
N HIS A 17 -3.38 5.68 13.69
CA HIS A 17 -2.64 5.17 12.53
C HIS A 17 -2.84 6.04 11.28
N VAL A 18 -4.06 6.55 11.09
CA VAL A 18 -4.39 7.49 10.00
C VAL A 18 -3.62 8.80 10.16
N ASP A 19 -3.66 9.37 11.36
CA ASP A 19 -2.99 10.63 11.68
C ASP A 19 -1.47 10.50 11.56
N ASN A 20 -0.91 9.36 11.99
CA ASN A 20 0.50 9.05 11.85
C ASN A 20 0.93 8.91 10.39
N LEU A 21 0.20 8.15 9.60
CA LEU A 21 0.51 8.01 8.17
C LEU A 21 0.51 9.38 7.50
N LYS A 22 -0.53 10.18 7.75
CA LYS A 22 -0.62 11.54 7.22
C LYS A 22 0.55 12.40 7.67
N HIS A 23 0.89 12.37 8.96
CA HIS A 23 2.01 13.11 9.51
C HIS A 23 3.35 12.72 8.87
N MET A 24 3.59 11.42 8.69
CA MET A 24 4.82 10.92 8.05
C MET A 24 4.92 11.36 6.59
N ILE A 25 3.80 11.33 5.85
CA ILE A 25 3.75 11.80 4.47
C ILE A 25 4.06 13.29 4.42
N ASP A 26 3.37 14.11 5.20
CA ASP A 26 3.51 15.57 5.22
C ASP A 26 4.91 16.02 5.64
N THR A 27 5.52 15.29 6.58
CA THR A 27 6.78 15.72 7.22
C THR A 27 8.01 15.20 6.47
N TYR A 28 7.97 13.95 6.01
CA TYR A 28 9.19 13.27 5.57
C TYR A 28 9.20 12.92 4.08
N SER A 29 8.04 12.61 3.48
CA SER A 29 8.01 12.02 2.14
C SER A 29 8.44 12.97 1.01
N GLY A 30 8.15 14.25 1.16
CA GLY A 30 8.28 15.24 0.08
C GLY A 30 7.26 15.07 -1.04
N ILE A 31 6.22 14.26 -0.84
CA ILE A 31 5.14 14.08 -1.80
C ILE A 31 4.15 15.24 -1.69
N GLU A 32 3.89 15.91 -2.81
CA GLU A 32 2.86 16.94 -2.89
C GLU A 32 1.53 16.33 -3.35
N TYR A 33 0.44 16.65 -2.65
CA TYR A 33 -0.90 16.17 -2.95
C TYR A 33 -1.96 17.23 -2.59
N ASP A 34 -3.15 17.10 -3.17
CA ASP A 34 -4.27 18.04 -2.94
C ASP A 34 -5.20 17.56 -1.81
N LYS A 35 -5.37 16.22 -1.67
CA LYS A 35 -6.29 15.63 -0.70
C LYS A 35 -5.72 14.37 -0.06
N PHE A 36 -6.04 14.20 1.23
CA PHE A 36 -5.85 12.95 1.96
C PHE A 36 -7.21 12.34 2.24
N GLU A 37 -7.46 11.13 1.72
CA GLU A 37 -8.75 10.46 1.76
C GLU A 37 -8.64 9.16 2.56
N VAL A 38 -9.64 8.93 3.41
CA VAL A 38 -9.73 7.72 4.22
C VAL A 38 -10.95 6.93 3.79
N ILE A 39 -10.74 5.69 3.37
CA ILE A 39 -11.83 4.75 3.19
C ILE A 39 -12.16 4.16 4.55
N GLU A 40 -13.37 4.38 5.01
CA GLU A 40 -13.87 3.84 6.26
C GLU A 40 -14.95 2.79 6.02
N GLY A 41 -15.08 1.90 6.97
CA GLY A 41 -16.07 0.84 6.95
C GLY A 41 -15.47 -0.53 6.68
N ASP A 42 -16.24 -1.54 7.05
CA ASP A 42 -15.80 -2.93 7.00
C ASP A 42 -16.77 -3.76 6.14
N LEU A 43 -16.65 -3.58 4.82
CA LEU A 43 -17.51 -4.26 3.85
C LEU A 43 -17.18 -5.76 3.74
N TYR A 44 -15.89 -6.11 3.87
CA TYR A 44 -15.41 -7.47 3.63
C TYR A 44 -14.69 -8.11 4.83
N GLY A 45 -14.53 -7.41 5.96
CA GLY A 45 -13.90 -7.92 7.17
C GLY A 45 -12.37 -8.14 7.10
N ASN A 46 -11.72 -7.75 6.01
CA ASN A 46 -10.31 -8.05 5.76
C ASN A 46 -9.65 -7.08 4.75
N TRP A 47 -8.45 -7.48 4.25
CA TRP A 47 -7.63 -6.69 3.30
C TRP A 47 -8.35 -6.31 2.00
N TYR A 48 -9.40 -7.02 1.60
CA TYR A 48 -10.19 -6.71 0.40
C TYR A 48 -11.00 -5.41 0.53
N ASN A 49 -11.14 -4.86 1.76
CA ASN A 49 -11.82 -3.58 1.96
C ASN A 49 -11.20 -2.42 1.15
N LYS A 50 -9.89 -2.44 0.92
CA LYS A 50 -9.22 -1.41 0.13
C LYS A 50 -9.66 -1.35 -1.34
N LEU A 51 -10.19 -2.44 -1.90
CA LEU A 51 -10.67 -2.46 -3.29
C LEU A 51 -11.80 -1.47 -3.57
N GLN A 52 -12.52 -1.01 -2.54
CA GLN A 52 -13.51 0.07 -2.65
C GLN A 52 -12.93 1.38 -3.23
N MET A 53 -11.60 1.56 -3.15
CA MET A 53 -10.95 2.77 -3.68
C MET A 53 -11.15 2.92 -5.19
N TYR A 54 -11.28 1.83 -5.93
CA TYR A 54 -11.47 1.85 -7.38
C TYR A 54 -12.89 2.22 -7.80
N ASP A 55 -13.85 2.03 -6.91
CA ASP A 55 -15.21 2.54 -7.10
C ASP A 55 -15.34 4.02 -6.72
N LYS A 56 -14.68 4.41 -5.63
CA LYS A 56 -14.80 5.77 -5.07
C LYS A 56 -13.97 6.81 -5.83
N PHE A 57 -12.79 6.46 -6.32
CA PHE A 57 -11.83 7.40 -6.90
C PHE A 57 -11.57 7.08 -8.37
N ARG A 58 -12.44 7.60 -9.24
CA ARG A 58 -12.45 7.32 -10.68
C ARG A 58 -11.76 8.39 -11.52
N ASP A 59 -11.14 9.39 -10.90
CA ASP A 59 -10.48 10.52 -11.58
C ASP A 59 -9.20 10.93 -10.85
N GLY A 60 -8.40 11.78 -11.50
CA GLY A 60 -7.18 12.34 -10.92
C GLY A 60 -6.05 11.34 -10.78
N ASP A 61 -5.00 11.75 -10.10
CA ASP A 61 -3.85 10.91 -9.76
C ASP A 61 -4.03 10.40 -8.33
N ASN A 62 -3.99 9.10 -8.15
CA ASN A 62 -4.29 8.44 -6.89
C ASN A 62 -3.08 7.63 -6.41
N LEU A 63 -2.79 7.73 -5.12
CA LEU A 63 -1.70 7.02 -4.47
C LEU A 63 -2.21 6.47 -3.13
N TYR A 64 -2.26 5.17 -3.01
CA TYR A 64 -2.70 4.46 -1.83
C TYR A 64 -1.51 4.00 -0.99
N PHE A 65 -1.66 4.09 0.34
CA PHE A 65 -0.77 3.48 1.32
C PHE A 65 -1.56 2.63 2.32
N ASP A 66 -1.07 1.44 2.64
CA ASP A 66 -1.54 0.70 3.82
C ASP A 66 -1.21 1.48 5.10
N LEU A 67 -2.06 1.35 6.14
CA LEU A 67 -1.90 2.09 7.40
C LEU A 67 -0.74 1.60 8.27
N ASP A 68 -0.15 0.46 7.94
CA ASP A 68 1.04 -0.07 8.60
C ASP A 68 2.36 0.25 7.83
N MET A 69 2.30 1.19 6.92
CA MET A 69 3.51 1.75 6.30
C MET A 69 4.19 2.76 7.23
N VAL A 70 5.51 2.72 7.26
CA VAL A 70 6.35 3.67 8.00
C VAL A 70 7.23 4.42 7.01
N ILE A 71 7.02 5.73 6.93
CA ILE A 71 7.77 6.63 6.04
C ILE A 71 8.71 7.46 6.91
N TYR A 72 10.01 7.31 6.72
CA TYR A 72 11.03 7.96 7.55
C TYR A 72 12.01 8.84 6.76
N GLY A 73 11.71 9.10 5.50
CA GLY A 73 12.50 9.98 4.67
C GLY A 73 11.88 10.25 3.31
N LYS A 74 12.58 11.02 2.49
CA LYS A 74 12.10 11.49 1.19
C LYS A 74 11.86 10.30 0.24
N LEU A 75 10.68 10.27 -0.36
CA LEU A 75 10.29 9.29 -1.36
C LEU A 75 10.46 9.83 -2.78
N PRO A 76 10.68 8.97 -3.77
CA PRO A 76 10.55 9.36 -5.17
C PRO A 76 9.09 9.74 -5.47
N ASN A 77 8.86 10.33 -6.64
CA ASN A 77 7.47 10.51 -7.11
C ASN A 77 6.83 9.14 -7.34
N LEU A 78 5.85 8.80 -6.50
CA LEU A 78 5.12 7.54 -6.56
C LEU A 78 3.83 7.59 -7.36
N PHE A 79 3.37 8.77 -7.78
CA PHE A 79 2.24 8.87 -8.70
C PHE A 79 2.60 8.31 -10.07
N ARG A 80 1.81 7.39 -10.58
CA ARG A 80 1.96 6.72 -11.87
C ARG A 80 0.68 6.87 -12.69
N SER A 81 0.83 6.90 -14.02
CA SER A 81 -0.31 6.88 -14.94
C SER A 81 -0.99 5.52 -14.98
N ASP A 82 -0.18 4.46 -14.95
CA ASP A 82 -0.64 3.10 -15.05
C ASP A 82 -0.92 2.51 -13.65
N PHE A 83 -1.74 1.47 -13.59
CA PHE A 83 -2.00 0.75 -12.36
C PHE A 83 -0.74 0.04 -11.87
N THR A 84 -0.11 0.60 -10.83
CA THR A 84 1.23 0.22 -10.37
C THR A 84 1.22 -0.23 -8.93
N LEU A 85 1.86 -1.37 -8.66
CA LEU A 85 1.99 -2.01 -7.35
C LEU A 85 3.47 -2.16 -6.96
N LEU A 86 3.76 -2.54 -5.72
CA LEU A 86 5.12 -2.89 -5.33
C LEU A 86 5.51 -4.26 -5.90
N ASP A 87 6.74 -4.34 -6.43
CA ASP A 87 7.41 -5.62 -6.66
C ASP A 87 7.90 -6.18 -5.33
N ASP A 88 7.43 -7.37 -4.94
CA ASP A 88 7.77 -8.02 -3.67
C ASP A 88 8.95 -8.99 -3.80
N THR A 89 9.34 -9.35 -5.02
CA THR A 89 10.34 -10.42 -5.26
C THR A 89 11.75 -10.01 -4.87
N TRP A 90 12.06 -8.72 -4.82
CA TRP A 90 13.40 -8.24 -4.56
C TRP A 90 13.71 -7.99 -3.08
N TRP A 91 12.70 -7.95 -2.20
CA TRP A 91 12.88 -7.58 -0.80
C TRP A 91 12.35 -8.60 0.22
N ARG A 92 11.53 -9.56 -0.20
CA ARG A 92 10.96 -10.58 0.66
C ARG A 92 11.03 -11.97 0.02
N GLU A 93 11.71 -12.91 0.66
CA GLU A 93 11.74 -14.31 0.25
C GLU A 93 11.48 -15.25 1.44
N PRO A 94 10.63 -16.27 1.27
CA PRO A 94 9.75 -16.48 0.12
C PRO A 94 8.57 -15.51 0.13
N ALA A 95 8.27 -14.92 -1.00
CA ALA A 95 7.06 -14.14 -1.19
C ALA A 95 5.88 -15.06 -1.51
N HIS A 96 4.70 -14.76 -0.96
CA HIS A 96 3.47 -15.47 -1.33
C HIS A 96 3.05 -15.15 -2.76
N THR A 97 3.35 -13.94 -3.19
CA THR A 97 3.11 -13.42 -4.53
C THR A 97 4.30 -12.56 -4.94
N PRO A 98 4.53 -12.33 -6.25
CA PRO A 98 5.60 -11.46 -6.72
C PRO A 98 5.30 -9.97 -6.52
N LEU A 99 4.13 -9.60 -5.99
CA LEU A 99 3.72 -8.23 -5.75
C LEU A 99 3.18 -8.01 -4.32
N ASN A 100 3.13 -6.74 -3.94
CA ASN A 100 2.54 -6.29 -2.68
C ASN A 100 1.74 -5.00 -2.91
N SER A 101 0.53 -4.93 -2.37
CA SER A 101 -0.38 -3.80 -2.55
C SER A 101 -0.37 -2.80 -1.38
N SER A 102 0.71 -2.73 -0.62
CA SER A 102 0.85 -1.73 0.45
C SER A 102 1.06 -0.31 -0.11
N ILE A 103 1.56 -0.20 -1.34
CA ILE A 103 1.59 1.05 -2.11
C ILE A 103 1.01 0.75 -3.49
N VAL A 104 -0.01 1.52 -3.87
CA VAL A 104 -0.69 1.38 -5.17
C VAL A 104 -0.90 2.76 -5.77
N SER A 105 -0.64 2.91 -7.07
CA SER A 105 -0.93 4.16 -7.77
C SER A 105 -1.63 3.92 -9.11
N TRP A 106 -2.44 4.89 -9.50
CA TRP A 106 -3.08 4.96 -10.81
C TRP A 106 -3.52 6.38 -11.13
N SER A 107 -3.74 6.67 -12.40
CA SER A 107 -4.34 7.92 -12.86
C SER A 107 -5.64 7.66 -13.64
N GLY A 108 -6.62 8.54 -13.47
CA GLY A 108 -7.93 8.38 -14.10
C GLY A 108 -8.74 7.25 -13.48
N SER A 109 -9.47 6.51 -14.31
CA SER A 109 -10.38 5.46 -13.87
C SER A 109 -9.80 4.07 -14.10
N VAL A 110 -9.67 3.31 -13.02
CA VAL A 110 -9.44 1.85 -13.03
C VAL A 110 -10.66 1.11 -12.46
N HIS A 111 -11.85 1.66 -12.67
CA HIS A 111 -13.10 1.12 -12.13
C HIS A 111 -13.36 -0.34 -12.56
N HIS A 112 -12.86 -0.76 -13.72
CA HIS A 112 -12.93 -2.13 -14.20
C HIS A 112 -12.36 -3.16 -13.18
N ILE A 113 -11.42 -2.75 -12.33
CA ILE A 113 -10.89 -3.58 -11.23
C ILE A 113 -11.99 -3.88 -10.21
N TRP A 114 -12.77 -2.85 -9.83
CA TRP A 114 -13.92 -3.02 -8.96
C TRP A 114 -15.03 -3.85 -9.61
N GLU A 115 -15.37 -3.57 -10.86
CA GLU A 115 -16.39 -4.30 -11.60
C GLU A 115 -16.05 -5.80 -11.76
N LYS A 116 -14.76 -6.12 -11.88
CA LYS A 116 -14.29 -7.51 -11.90
C LYS A 116 -14.40 -8.18 -10.53
N PHE A 117 -14.11 -7.46 -9.45
CA PHE A 117 -14.09 -8.01 -8.09
C PHE A 117 -15.49 -8.13 -7.46
N TRP A 118 -16.21 -7.01 -7.46
CA TRP A 118 -17.43 -6.85 -6.68
C TRP A 118 -18.50 -7.94 -6.88
N PRO A 119 -18.85 -8.36 -8.10
CA PRO A 119 -19.91 -9.36 -8.30
C PRO A 119 -19.56 -10.77 -7.79
N TYR A 120 -18.27 -11.03 -7.57
CA TYR A 120 -17.72 -12.33 -7.19
C TYR A 120 -16.85 -12.26 -5.95
N ALA A 121 -17.06 -11.27 -5.10
CA ALA A 121 -16.18 -10.99 -3.97
C ALA A 121 -16.01 -12.18 -3.02
N GLU A 122 -17.10 -12.85 -2.66
CA GLU A 122 -17.06 -14.02 -1.77
C GLU A 122 -16.28 -15.19 -2.40
N ASP A 123 -16.47 -15.44 -3.69
CA ASP A 123 -15.76 -16.49 -4.42
C ASP A 123 -14.26 -16.17 -4.51
N TYR A 124 -13.91 -14.91 -4.81
CA TYR A 124 -12.52 -14.49 -4.87
C TYR A 124 -11.83 -14.50 -3.50
N MET A 125 -12.50 -14.07 -2.45
CA MET A 125 -11.94 -14.12 -1.10
C MET A 125 -11.73 -15.56 -0.61
N THR A 126 -12.56 -16.50 -1.05
CA THR A 126 -12.39 -17.92 -0.78
C THR A 126 -11.26 -18.52 -1.60
N LYS A 127 -11.21 -18.20 -2.89
CA LYS A 127 -10.21 -18.73 -3.85
C LYS A 127 -8.80 -18.20 -3.55
N TYR A 128 -8.68 -16.92 -3.20
CA TYR A 128 -7.43 -16.22 -2.94
C TYR A 128 -7.28 -15.90 -1.45
N SER A 129 -7.13 -16.95 -0.65
CA SER A 129 -7.11 -16.88 0.82
C SER A 129 -5.89 -16.16 1.40
N LEU A 130 -4.84 -15.97 0.60
CA LEU A 130 -3.65 -15.20 0.99
C LEU A 130 -3.86 -13.68 0.91
N GLY A 131 -5.02 -13.24 0.39
CA GLY A 131 -5.41 -11.84 0.40
C GLY A 131 -5.46 -11.18 -0.98
N SER A 132 -5.65 -9.86 -0.96
CA SER A 132 -5.81 -9.05 -2.17
C SER A 132 -4.60 -9.10 -3.11
N ASP A 133 -3.38 -9.29 -2.57
CA ASP A 133 -2.16 -9.37 -3.37
C ASP A 133 -2.18 -10.56 -4.32
N GLU A 134 -2.63 -11.73 -3.82
CA GLU A 134 -2.80 -12.91 -4.66
C GLU A 134 -3.85 -12.70 -5.76
N TRP A 135 -4.95 -12.05 -5.41
CA TRP A 135 -5.99 -11.72 -6.36
C TRP A 135 -5.49 -10.77 -7.45
N TYR A 136 -4.80 -9.68 -7.10
CA TYR A 136 -4.21 -8.78 -8.09
C TYR A 136 -3.27 -9.52 -9.03
N TYR A 137 -2.37 -10.33 -8.48
CA TYR A 137 -1.39 -11.09 -9.27
C TYR A 137 -2.05 -12.01 -10.29
N LYS A 138 -3.17 -12.62 -9.95
CA LYS A 138 -3.85 -13.60 -10.79
C LYS A 138 -4.87 -13.01 -11.76
N GLU A 139 -5.46 -11.88 -11.40
CA GLU A 139 -6.66 -11.41 -12.07
C GLU A 139 -6.51 -10.05 -12.76
N ILE A 140 -5.49 -9.25 -12.41
CA ILE A 140 -5.37 -7.87 -12.87
C ILE A 140 -4.06 -7.66 -13.64
N GLU A 141 -4.11 -6.86 -14.69
CA GLU A 141 -2.92 -6.34 -15.35
C GLU A 141 -2.36 -5.18 -14.53
N TYR A 142 -1.05 -5.16 -14.30
CA TYR A 142 -0.39 -4.16 -13.47
C TYR A 142 1.05 -3.91 -13.93
N GLU A 143 1.55 -2.73 -13.57
CA GLU A 143 2.97 -2.40 -13.59
C GLU A 143 3.54 -2.48 -12.18
N THR A 144 4.86 -2.50 -12.04
CA THR A 144 5.52 -2.53 -10.73
C THR A 144 6.43 -1.33 -10.52
N TYR A 145 6.50 -0.88 -9.25
CA TYR A 145 7.52 0.06 -8.84
C TYR A 145 8.89 -0.61 -8.81
N ASP A 146 9.88 0.10 -9.33
CA ASP A 146 11.27 -0.32 -9.18
C ASP A 146 11.79 0.09 -7.80
N ARG A 147 12.02 -0.88 -6.92
CA ARG A 147 12.79 -0.78 -5.68
C ARG A 147 12.45 0.42 -4.78
N VAL A 148 11.20 0.59 -4.42
CA VAL A 148 10.75 1.66 -3.53
C VAL A 148 11.00 1.33 -2.05
N CYS A 149 10.85 0.07 -1.67
CA CYS A 149 11.08 -0.43 -0.32
C CYS A 149 12.43 -1.13 -0.20
N PRO A 150 13.09 -1.12 0.98
CA PRO A 150 14.37 -1.79 1.17
C PRO A 150 14.20 -3.30 1.05
N LYS A 151 15.17 -3.95 0.40
CA LYS A 151 15.38 -5.37 0.59
C LYS A 151 15.82 -5.59 2.02
N PHE A 152 15.07 -6.40 2.77
CA PHE A 152 15.46 -6.73 4.12
C PHE A 152 16.66 -7.65 4.11
N SER A 153 17.82 -7.06 4.24
CA SER A 153 19.01 -7.70 4.75
C SER A 153 19.50 -6.85 5.90
N ILE A 154 19.53 -7.42 7.07
CA ILE A 154 20.09 -6.91 8.32
C ILE A 154 21.48 -6.28 8.15
N LYS A 155 22.19 -6.68 7.11
CA LYS A 155 23.59 -6.30 6.88
C LYS A 155 23.78 -5.16 5.89
N GLU A 156 22.75 -4.74 5.20
CA GLU A 156 22.82 -3.68 4.19
C GLU A 156 21.84 -2.56 4.52
N SER A 157 22.28 -1.62 5.35
CA SER A 157 21.60 -0.33 5.45
C SER A 157 21.72 0.37 4.10
N ASN A 158 20.66 0.35 3.30
CA ASN A 158 20.65 1.11 2.06
C ASN A 158 20.02 2.49 2.33
N PRO A 159 20.81 3.57 2.27
CA PRO A 159 20.34 4.93 2.57
C PRO A 159 19.33 5.46 1.56
N ASN A 160 19.05 4.75 0.48
CA ASN A 160 18.14 5.18 -0.58
C ASN A 160 16.67 4.78 -0.33
N TYR A 161 16.37 4.04 0.73
CA TYR A 161 15.03 3.57 1.04
C TYR A 161 14.52 4.25 2.29
N ASN A 162 13.37 4.88 2.18
CA ASN A 162 12.81 5.74 3.21
C ASN A 162 11.37 5.34 3.58
N VAL A 163 10.99 4.10 3.29
CA VAL A 163 9.69 3.54 3.64
C VAL A 163 9.81 2.03 3.90
N CYS A 164 9.07 1.54 4.87
CA CYS A 164 8.95 0.11 5.16
C CYS A 164 7.55 -0.21 5.74
N THR A 165 7.19 -1.49 5.82
CA THR A 165 6.02 -1.91 6.59
C THR A 165 6.34 -2.02 8.08
N LEU A 166 5.32 -1.99 8.95
CA LEU A 166 5.50 -2.21 10.40
C LEU A 166 6.14 -3.56 10.72
N GLY A 167 5.83 -4.61 9.96
CA GLY A 167 6.46 -5.91 10.11
C GLY A 167 7.96 -5.86 9.83
N GLN A 168 8.36 -5.10 8.83
CA GLN A 168 9.77 -4.86 8.54
C GLN A 168 10.45 -4.03 9.63
N LEU A 169 9.75 -3.00 10.13
CA LEU A 169 10.25 -2.16 11.22
C LEU A 169 10.54 -2.98 12.48
N HIS A 170 9.71 -3.96 12.80
CA HIS A 170 9.96 -4.87 13.93
C HIS A 170 11.31 -5.57 13.81
N HIS A 171 11.64 -6.11 12.65
CA HIS A 171 12.94 -6.72 12.42
C HIS A 171 14.09 -5.72 12.52
N ILE A 172 13.93 -4.50 12.01
CA ILE A 172 14.94 -3.44 12.12
C ILE A 172 15.18 -3.07 13.59
N MET A 173 14.12 -3.01 14.39
CA MET A 173 14.20 -2.65 15.82
C MET A 173 14.83 -3.75 16.67
N GLU A 174 14.53 -5.01 16.41
CA GLU A 174 15.18 -6.17 17.08
C GLU A 174 16.68 -6.19 16.89
N GLU A 175 17.18 -5.52 15.86
CA GLU A 175 18.59 -5.39 15.52
C GLU A 175 19.26 -4.12 16.02
N GLY A 176 18.60 -3.36 16.89
CA GLY A 176 19.17 -2.21 17.58
C GLY A 176 18.91 -0.85 16.94
N TRP A 177 17.96 -0.74 16.01
CA TRP A 177 17.53 0.56 15.52
C TRP A 177 16.63 1.28 16.53
N THR A 178 17.01 2.49 16.95
CA THR A 178 16.34 3.24 18.04
C THR A 178 15.65 4.54 17.56
N GLY A 179 15.32 4.66 16.31
CA GLY A 179 14.74 5.89 15.75
C GLY A 179 13.20 5.91 15.75
N TRP A 180 12.59 7.03 16.10
CA TRP A 180 11.22 7.48 15.80
C TRP A 180 10.09 7.29 16.82
N TRP A 181 10.36 7.00 18.11
CA TRP A 181 9.30 7.04 19.14
C TRP A 181 9.49 8.15 20.14
#